data_8d7c9c1644e8b5e110b6020b741c2bb8
#
_entry.id   8d7c9c1644e8b5e110b6020b741c2bb8
#
_cell.length_a   1.000
_cell.length_b   1.000
_cell.length_c   1.000
_cell.angle_alpha   90.00
_cell.angle_beta   90.00
_cell.angle_gamma   90.00
#
_symmetry.space_group_name_H-M   'P 1'
#
loop_
_entity.id
_entity.type
_entity.pdbx_description
1 polymer ?
#
loop_
_entity_poly.entity_id
_entity_poly.type
_entity_poly.pdbx_seq_one_letter_code
_entity_poly.pdbx_strand_id
1 'polypeptide(L)'
;MLRDDQNLDSDQSKSDESINLYAIFFKYFVYWPWFVASVLICLVGCYIYLRYQAPVYNVSSAVLIKENDKRSGNSANNPLGALQDLGMFSMTNNFDNEVEILRSRTLIKKVVNDLGLYISISEERTFGYNTPLYKSSPVNVYMTPEEAEKLEAGIKLRMAYATDGKLSVKGEYTLDEAEYDFEHSFDKLPAVLPTPVGVLSFTVNESIVNDTIQPIEEDVYLAAYVGSPTVIAENYAENLSVEPASKTTTIALLSLQSTVKQRGFDFINRLIAFYNQDTNDEKNEVAQKSAEFIEERIGLSLIHISE
;
A
#
# COMPACT_ATOMS: atom_id res chain seq x y z
N MET A 1 -34.94 -29.81 -98.44
CA MET A 1 -33.78 -30.70 -98.43
C MET A 1 -32.67 -30.04 -97.65
N LEU A 2 -32.37 -30.61 -96.48
CA LEU A 2 -31.11 -30.58 -95.75
C LEU A 2 -30.64 -29.21 -95.25
N ARG A 3 -30.67 -29.08 -93.90
CA ARG A 3 -29.62 -29.41 -92.95
C ARG A 3 -28.65 -28.29 -92.69
N ASP A 4 -28.65 -27.88 -91.54
CA ASP A 4 -27.81 -28.08 -90.31
C ASP A 4 -26.75 -26.99 -90.21
N ASP A 5 -26.37 -26.49 -89.24
CA ASP A 5 -26.08 -26.88 -87.82
C ASP A 5 -25.84 -25.59 -87.03
N GLN A 6 -26.41 -25.54 -85.91
CA GLN A 6 -25.86 -25.26 -84.59
C GLN A 6 -24.41 -24.77 -84.51
N ASN A 7 -24.24 -23.66 -83.89
CA ASN A 7 -23.20 -23.56 -82.89
C ASN A 7 -23.61 -22.62 -81.73
N LEU A 8 -23.86 -23.29 -80.65
CA LEU A 8 -23.98 -22.69 -79.30
C LEU A 8 -22.59 -22.31 -78.85
N ASP A 9 -22.29 -21.05 -78.79
CA ASP A 9 -21.22 -20.55 -77.98
C ASP A 9 -21.82 -20.00 -76.67
N SER A 10 -21.74 -20.83 -75.71
CA SER A 10 -21.96 -20.49 -74.27
C SER A 10 -20.84 -19.59 -73.83
N ASP A 11 -21.02 -18.30 -73.93
CA ASP A 11 -20.20 -17.31 -73.34
C ASP A 11 -20.60 -17.26 -71.86
N GLN A 12 -19.89 -18.06 -71.03
CA GLN A 12 -19.88 -17.91 -69.61
C GLN A 12 -19.22 -16.58 -69.23
N SER A 13 -20.02 -15.56 -69.21
CA SER A 13 -19.63 -14.32 -68.53
C SER A 13 -19.46 -14.64 -67.06
N LYS A 14 -18.23 -14.91 -66.63
CA LYS A 14 -17.81 -14.71 -65.26
C LYS A 14 -18.19 -13.29 -64.87
N SER A 15 -19.31 -13.14 -64.21
CA SER A 15 -19.60 -11.94 -63.46
C SER A 15 -18.51 -11.80 -62.41
N ASP A 16 -17.53 -10.95 -62.67
CA ASP A 16 -16.70 -10.40 -61.62
C ASP A 16 -17.67 -9.77 -60.62
N GLU A 17 -17.93 -10.47 -59.51
CA GLU A 17 -18.56 -9.89 -58.36
C GLU A 17 -17.62 -8.82 -57.83
N SER A 18 -17.65 -7.67 -58.47
CA SER A 18 -17.07 -6.46 -57.90
C SER A 18 -17.81 -6.22 -56.61
N ILE A 19 -17.14 -6.51 -55.47
CA ILE A 19 -17.65 -6.26 -54.12
C ILE A 19 -18.02 -4.77 -54.08
N ASN A 20 -19.31 -4.49 -54.16
CA ASN A 20 -19.80 -3.13 -54.16
C ASN A 20 -19.72 -2.60 -52.71
N LEU A 21 -18.55 -2.09 -52.36
CA LEU A 21 -18.23 -1.53 -51.01
C LEU A 21 -19.28 -0.50 -50.58
N TYR A 22 -19.86 0.22 -51.53
CA TYR A 22 -20.90 1.22 -51.30
C TYR A 22 -22.21 0.59 -50.82
N ALA A 23 -22.62 -0.52 -51.40
CA ALA A 23 -23.82 -1.26 -51.00
C ALA A 23 -23.67 -1.91 -49.65
N ILE A 24 -22.46 -2.41 -49.33
CA ILE A 24 -22.12 -2.95 -48.03
C ILE A 24 -22.15 -1.86 -46.97
N PHE A 25 -21.56 -0.70 -47.23
CA PHE A 25 -21.54 0.45 -46.34
C PHE A 25 -22.94 0.94 -45.99
N PHE A 26 -23.82 1.08 -46.99
CA PHE A 26 -25.23 1.50 -46.79
C PHE A 26 -26.03 0.47 -45.98
N LYS A 27 -25.79 -0.82 -46.19
CA LYS A 27 -26.44 -1.88 -45.42
C LYS A 27 -26.11 -1.82 -43.93
N TYR A 28 -24.86 -1.52 -43.56
CA TYR A 28 -24.44 -1.35 -42.20
C TYR A 28 -24.83 0.01 -41.59
N PHE A 29 -24.94 1.05 -42.43
CA PHE A 29 -25.35 2.37 -41.99
C PHE A 29 -26.81 2.42 -41.47
N VAL A 30 -27.67 1.55 -41.94
CA VAL A 30 -29.04 1.39 -41.40
C VAL A 30 -29.02 0.96 -39.93
N TYR A 31 -28.00 0.22 -39.47
CA TYR A 31 -27.84 -0.22 -38.10
C TYR A 31 -27.05 0.75 -37.21
N TRP A 32 -26.67 1.93 -37.76
CA TRP A 32 -25.92 2.92 -37.01
C TRP A 32 -26.55 3.33 -35.67
N PRO A 33 -27.89 3.48 -35.48
CA PRO A 33 -28.46 3.81 -34.20
C PRO A 33 -28.24 2.71 -33.14
N TRP A 34 -28.20 1.43 -33.55
CA TRP A 34 -27.84 0.32 -32.66
C TRP A 34 -26.40 0.38 -32.22
N PHE A 35 -25.50 0.79 -33.10
CA PHE A 35 -24.09 0.99 -32.71
C PHE A 35 -23.95 2.14 -31.71
N VAL A 36 -24.64 3.27 -31.95
CA VAL A 36 -24.65 4.40 -31.02
C VAL A 36 -25.24 3.99 -29.64
N ALA A 37 -26.33 3.25 -29.67
CA ALA A 37 -26.94 2.73 -28.42
C ALA A 37 -25.96 1.81 -27.65
N SER A 38 -25.27 0.92 -28.33
CA SER A 38 -24.26 0.04 -27.73
C SER A 38 -23.11 0.84 -27.10
N VAL A 39 -22.59 1.84 -27.82
CA VAL A 39 -21.53 2.73 -27.30
C VAL A 39 -22.00 3.51 -26.07
N LEU A 40 -23.24 4.04 -26.10
CA LEU A 40 -23.83 4.73 -24.96
C LEU A 40 -23.96 3.82 -23.72
N ILE A 41 -24.45 2.60 -23.90
CA ILE A 41 -24.55 1.61 -22.80
C ILE A 41 -23.17 1.30 -22.23
N CYS A 42 -22.16 1.13 -23.09
CA CYS A 42 -20.78 0.88 -22.67
C CYS A 42 -20.21 2.08 -21.89
N LEU A 43 -20.43 3.30 -22.35
CA LEU A 43 -19.99 4.52 -21.67
C LEU A 43 -20.67 4.68 -20.29
N VAL A 44 -21.96 4.43 -20.21
CA VAL A 44 -22.71 4.46 -18.92
C VAL A 44 -22.18 3.38 -18.00
N GLY A 45 -21.95 2.17 -18.48
CA GLY A 45 -21.35 1.08 -17.70
C GLY A 45 -19.94 1.42 -17.19
N CYS A 46 -19.10 1.99 -18.06
CA CYS A 46 -17.77 2.46 -17.71
C CYS A 46 -17.82 3.60 -16.67
N TYR A 47 -18.72 4.56 -16.84
CA TYR A 47 -18.92 5.65 -15.88
C TYR A 47 -19.34 5.14 -14.50
N ILE A 48 -20.29 4.20 -14.43
CA ILE A 48 -20.72 3.57 -13.18
C ILE A 48 -19.55 2.83 -12.56
N TYR A 49 -18.81 2.02 -13.33
CA TYR A 49 -17.65 1.28 -12.84
C TYR A 49 -16.58 2.22 -12.23
N LEU A 50 -16.22 3.30 -12.95
CA LEU A 50 -15.24 4.28 -12.46
C LEU A 50 -15.72 5.02 -11.20
N ARG A 51 -17.03 5.20 -11.05
CA ARG A 51 -17.62 5.85 -9.87
C ARG A 51 -17.42 5.05 -8.60
N TYR A 52 -17.31 3.71 -8.69
CA TYR A 52 -17.09 2.80 -7.56
C TYR A 52 -15.62 2.49 -7.31
N GLN A 53 -14.70 2.97 -8.14
CA GLN A 53 -13.26 2.78 -7.95
C GLN A 53 -12.69 3.88 -7.06
N ALA A 54 -11.99 3.47 -5.98
CA ALA A 54 -11.23 4.39 -5.16
C ALA A 54 -10.02 4.93 -5.94
N PRO A 55 -9.72 6.24 -5.88
CA PRO A 55 -8.51 6.78 -6.49
C PRO A 55 -7.27 6.22 -5.79
N VAL A 56 -6.30 5.77 -6.57
CA VAL A 56 -5.01 5.29 -6.06
C VAL A 56 -3.93 6.31 -6.44
N TYR A 57 -3.20 6.76 -5.44
CA TYR A 57 -2.10 7.71 -5.57
C TYR A 57 -0.77 6.99 -5.41
N ASN A 58 0.18 7.29 -6.28
CA ASN A 58 1.56 6.84 -6.09
C ASN A 58 2.33 7.93 -5.35
N VAL A 59 2.74 7.62 -4.13
CA VAL A 59 3.54 8.50 -3.28
C VAL A 59 4.98 8.03 -3.36
N SER A 60 5.90 8.93 -3.69
CA SER A 60 7.31 8.59 -3.81
C SER A 60 8.22 9.54 -3.03
N SER A 61 9.33 9.01 -2.54
CA SER A 61 10.40 9.74 -1.87
C SER A 61 11.76 9.18 -2.26
N ALA A 62 12.77 10.03 -2.30
CA ALA A 62 14.13 9.62 -2.58
C ALA A 62 14.97 9.69 -1.31
N VAL A 63 15.72 8.63 -1.03
CA VAL A 63 16.62 8.52 0.13
C VAL A 63 18.03 8.26 -0.32
N LEU A 64 18.97 9.05 0.19
CA LEU A 64 20.40 8.82 0.00
C LEU A 64 20.86 7.75 0.99
N ILE A 65 21.27 6.61 0.47
CA ILE A 65 21.89 5.54 1.25
C ILE A 65 23.39 5.85 1.36
N LYS A 66 23.83 6.17 2.58
CA LYS A 66 25.27 6.38 2.83
C LYS A 66 25.97 5.02 2.87
N GLU A 67 26.90 4.81 1.95
CA GLU A 67 27.82 3.69 2.06
C GLU A 67 28.63 3.79 3.35
N ASN A 68 28.54 2.75 4.15
CA ASN A 68 29.53 2.56 5.21
C ASN A 68 30.83 2.10 4.52
N ASP A 69 31.79 3.01 4.36
CA ASP A 69 33.16 2.68 4.02
C ASP A 69 33.74 1.73 5.10
N LYS A 70 33.33 0.47 5.08
CA LYS A 70 34.10 -0.60 5.71
C LYS A 70 35.36 -0.74 4.85
N ARG A 71 36.32 0.19 5.01
CA ARG A 71 37.71 -0.06 4.65
C ARG A 71 38.13 -1.29 5.44
N SER A 72 37.92 -2.45 4.82
CA SER A 72 38.50 -3.70 5.27
C SER A 72 40.01 -3.51 5.19
N GLY A 73 40.60 -3.24 6.36
CA GLY A 73 42.03 -3.18 6.47
C GLY A 73 42.64 -4.51 6.02
N ASN A 74 43.68 -4.39 5.19
CA ASN A 74 44.69 -5.39 4.97
C ASN A 74 44.34 -6.63 4.13
N SER A 75 44.28 -6.49 2.83
CA SER A 75 44.49 -7.62 1.92
C SER A 75 45.42 -7.24 0.78
N ALA A 76 46.68 -6.89 1.13
CA ALA A 76 47.72 -6.52 0.16
C ALA A 76 48.22 -7.68 -0.73
N ASN A 77 47.71 -8.91 -0.56
CA ASN A 77 48.21 -10.10 -1.25
C ASN A 77 47.17 -10.91 -2.03
N ASN A 78 45.98 -10.35 -2.30
CA ASN A 78 45.00 -11.08 -3.08
C ASN A 78 44.64 -10.29 -4.36
N PRO A 79 44.86 -10.81 -5.58
CA PRO A 79 44.53 -10.11 -6.83
C PRO A 79 43.03 -9.83 -6.98
N LEU A 80 42.20 -10.62 -6.29
CA LEU A 80 40.74 -10.37 -6.20
C LEU A 80 40.41 -9.16 -5.31
N GLY A 81 41.25 -8.87 -4.30
CA GLY A 81 41.12 -7.72 -3.41
C GLY A 81 41.34 -6.39 -4.14
N ALA A 82 42.22 -6.39 -5.17
CA ALA A 82 42.45 -5.21 -6.00
C ALA A 82 41.22 -4.83 -6.87
N LEU A 83 40.37 -5.80 -7.26
CA LEU A 83 39.12 -5.56 -7.95
C LEU A 83 38.01 -5.11 -6.98
N GLN A 84 38.07 -5.53 -5.73
CA GLN A 84 37.21 -5.10 -4.65
C GLN A 84 37.56 -3.67 -4.19
N ASP A 85 38.86 -3.30 -4.21
CA ASP A 85 39.36 -1.95 -3.93
C ASP A 85 38.99 -0.92 -5.03
N LEU A 86 38.68 -1.40 -6.25
CA LEU A 86 38.14 -0.59 -7.35
C LEU A 86 36.64 -0.29 -7.18
N GLY A 87 36.00 -0.71 -6.08
CA GLY A 87 34.65 -0.33 -5.70
C GLY A 87 33.51 -0.90 -6.57
N MET A 88 33.83 -1.66 -7.64
CA MET A 88 32.83 -2.07 -8.62
C MET A 88 31.89 -3.20 -8.12
N PHE A 89 32.35 -4.03 -7.16
CA PHE A 89 31.53 -5.13 -6.62
C PHE A 89 30.97 -4.85 -5.22
N SER A 90 31.56 -3.95 -4.44
CA SER A 90 31.11 -3.62 -3.10
C SER A 90 29.92 -2.64 -3.10
N MET A 91 29.85 -1.75 -4.09
CA MET A 91 28.76 -0.76 -4.22
C MET A 91 27.38 -1.42 -4.40
N THR A 92 27.28 -2.40 -5.30
CA THR A 92 26.01 -3.05 -5.61
C THR A 92 25.51 -3.88 -4.43
N ASN A 93 26.39 -4.65 -3.79
CA ASN A 93 26.00 -5.52 -2.67
C ASN A 93 25.57 -4.74 -1.43
N ASN A 94 26.20 -3.59 -1.14
CA ASN A 94 25.80 -2.76 0.01
C ASN A 94 24.45 -2.08 -0.24
N PHE A 95 24.23 -1.55 -1.44
CA PHE A 95 22.96 -0.94 -1.80
C PHE A 95 21.81 -1.95 -1.76
N ASP A 96 22.00 -3.14 -2.32
CA ASP A 96 20.98 -4.19 -2.33
C ASP A 96 20.63 -4.64 -0.91
N ASN A 97 21.61 -4.75 -0.01
CA ASN A 97 21.36 -5.06 1.40
C ASN A 97 20.52 -3.98 2.10
N GLU A 98 20.82 -2.70 1.86
CA GLU A 98 20.06 -1.59 2.44
C GLU A 98 18.62 -1.52 1.90
N VAL A 99 18.42 -1.86 0.62
CA VAL A 99 17.10 -2.02 0.01
C VAL A 99 16.31 -3.14 0.71
N GLU A 100 16.94 -4.28 1.00
CA GLU A 100 16.30 -5.39 1.71
C GLU A 100 15.97 -5.01 3.17
N ILE A 101 16.79 -4.21 3.83
CA ILE A 101 16.49 -3.67 5.17
C ILE A 101 15.27 -2.76 5.12
N LEU A 102 15.18 -1.84 4.13
CA LEU A 102 14.04 -0.96 3.94
C LEU A 102 12.74 -1.72 3.64
N ARG A 103 12.82 -2.88 2.97
CA ARG A 103 11.70 -3.76 2.68
C ARG A 103 11.43 -4.78 3.79
N SER A 104 12.23 -4.78 4.85
CA SER A 104 12.10 -5.72 5.95
C SER A 104 10.71 -5.64 6.59
N ARG A 105 10.05 -6.78 6.72
CA ARG A 105 8.75 -6.91 7.39
C ARG A 105 8.79 -6.38 8.82
N THR A 106 9.89 -6.57 9.51
CA THR A 106 10.07 -6.09 10.90
C THR A 106 10.05 -4.57 10.95
N LEU A 107 10.76 -3.89 10.05
CA LEU A 107 10.81 -2.44 9.97
C LEU A 107 9.44 -1.87 9.57
N ILE A 108 8.80 -2.46 8.56
CA ILE A 108 7.45 -2.08 8.12
C ILE A 108 6.42 -2.29 9.23
N LYS A 109 6.49 -3.40 9.98
CA LYS A 109 5.61 -3.66 11.12
C LYS A 109 5.77 -2.62 12.24
N LYS A 110 7.02 -2.17 12.52
CA LYS A 110 7.24 -1.05 13.45
C LYS A 110 6.49 0.21 13.00
N VAL A 111 6.54 0.53 11.69
CA VAL A 111 5.82 1.69 11.12
C VAL A 111 4.31 1.51 11.22
N VAL A 112 3.80 0.34 10.88
CA VAL A 112 2.35 0.02 10.95
C VAL A 112 1.83 0.16 12.37
N ASN A 113 2.59 -0.30 13.36
CA ASN A 113 2.23 -0.18 14.78
C ASN A 113 2.27 1.27 15.26
N ASP A 114 3.33 1.99 14.94
CA ASP A 114 3.53 3.38 15.38
C ASP A 114 2.48 4.34 14.81
N LEU A 115 2.11 4.16 13.55
CA LEU A 115 1.10 4.98 12.89
C LEU A 115 -0.34 4.44 13.04
N GLY A 116 -0.53 3.28 13.69
CA GLY A 116 -1.84 2.64 13.85
C GLY A 116 -2.49 2.22 12.53
N LEU A 117 -1.69 1.87 11.50
CA LEU A 117 -2.20 1.59 10.16
C LEU A 117 -2.96 0.26 10.06
N TYR A 118 -2.92 -0.57 11.09
CA TYR A 118 -3.71 -1.79 11.22
C TYR A 118 -5.20 -1.50 11.49
N ILE A 119 -5.54 -0.23 11.77
CA ILE A 119 -6.91 0.27 11.85
C ILE A 119 -7.18 1.18 10.64
N SER A 120 -8.18 0.84 9.87
CA SER A 120 -8.62 1.66 8.74
C SER A 120 -10.07 2.10 8.96
N ILE A 121 -10.34 3.39 8.73
CA ILE A 121 -11.67 3.98 8.86
C ILE A 121 -12.05 4.58 7.51
N SER A 122 -13.28 4.38 7.09
CA SER A 122 -13.86 4.96 5.89
C SER A 122 -15.26 5.47 6.16
N GLU A 123 -15.65 6.53 5.48
CA GLU A 123 -17.02 7.04 5.46
C GLU A 123 -17.85 6.19 4.49
N GLU A 124 -18.96 5.62 4.99
CA GLU A 124 -19.89 4.88 4.14
C GLU A 124 -20.71 5.86 3.29
N ARG A 125 -20.74 5.61 1.98
CA ARG A 125 -21.54 6.39 1.04
C ARG A 125 -22.63 5.52 0.38
N THR A 126 -23.82 6.04 0.30
CA THR A 126 -24.94 5.36 -0.35
C THR A 126 -24.68 5.09 -1.82
N PHE A 127 -23.95 5.98 -2.53
CA PHE A 127 -23.59 5.83 -3.93
C PHE A 127 -22.11 6.15 -4.16
N GLY A 128 -21.35 5.16 -4.60
CA GLY A 128 -19.93 5.26 -4.91
C GLY A 128 -19.06 4.39 -4.03
N TYR A 129 -17.76 4.66 -3.99
CA TYR A 129 -16.82 3.98 -3.09
C TYR A 129 -16.84 4.62 -1.70
N ASN A 130 -16.57 3.83 -0.68
CA ASN A 130 -16.36 4.33 0.67
C ASN A 130 -15.11 5.20 0.70
N THR A 131 -15.25 6.43 1.22
CA THR A 131 -14.13 7.37 1.27
C THR A 131 -13.22 7.02 2.43
N PRO A 132 -11.97 6.58 2.20
CA PRO A 132 -11.07 6.27 3.30
C PRO A 132 -10.67 7.55 4.05
N LEU A 133 -10.85 7.52 5.36
CA LEU A 133 -10.49 8.58 6.28
C LEU A 133 -9.22 8.14 7.04
N TYR A 134 -8.22 9.00 7.09
CA TYR A 134 -7.00 8.71 7.85
C TYR A 134 -6.99 9.49 9.16
N LYS A 135 -6.68 10.80 9.09
CA LYS A 135 -6.70 11.71 10.23
C LYS A 135 -7.96 12.57 10.28
N SER A 136 -8.83 12.45 9.27
CA SER A 136 -10.05 13.23 9.10
C SER A 136 -11.32 12.52 9.60
N SER A 137 -11.19 11.42 10.32
CA SER A 137 -12.33 10.74 10.93
C SER A 137 -12.84 11.51 12.16
N PRO A 138 -14.15 11.69 12.33
CA PRO A 138 -14.71 12.31 13.53
C PRO A 138 -14.58 11.41 14.77
N VAL A 139 -14.52 10.10 14.59
CA VAL A 139 -14.31 9.11 15.64
C VAL A 139 -13.05 8.31 15.34
N ASN A 140 -12.16 8.23 16.32
CA ASN A 140 -10.99 7.37 16.27
C ASN A 140 -11.29 6.04 16.98
N VAL A 141 -10.86 4.95 16.38
CA VAL A 141 -10.89 3.61 16.95
C VAL A 141 -9.48 3.24 17.33
N TYR A 142 -9.30 2.65 18.49
CA TYR A 142 -8.01 2.16 18.97
C TYR A 142 -8.16 0.78 19.58
N MET A 143 -7.20 -0.09 19.31
CA MET A 143 -6.98 -1.39 19.91
C MET A 143 -5.47 -1.56 20.09
N THR A 144 -5.01 -2.26 21.13
CA THR A 144 -3.56 -2.44 21.28
C THR A 144 -2.98 -3.34 20.19
N PRO A 145 -1.75 -3.07 19.69
CA PRO A 145 -1.14 -3.90 18.65
C PRO A 145 -1.01 -5.38 19.07
N GLU A 146 -0.79 -5.64 20.36
CA GLU A 146 -0.64 -7.00 20.90
C GLU A 146 -1.98 -7.78 20.85
N GLU A 147 -3.10 -7.10 21.06
CA GLU A 147 -4.43 -7.70 20.94
C GLU A 147 -4.80 -7.88 19.47
N ALA A 148 -4.56 -6.85 18.65
CA ALA A 148 -4.82 -6.91 17.22
C ALA A 148 -4.01 -8.02 16.50
N GLU A 149 -2.80 -8.33 17.01
CA GLU A 149 -1.98 -9.42 16.46
C GLU A 149 -2.60 -10.81 16.66
N LYS A 150 -3.43 -10.99 17.69
CA LYS A 150 -4.08 -12.26 18.01
C LYS A 150 -5.36 -12.52 17.25
N LEU A 151 -5.80 -11.55 16.42
CA LEU A 151 -7.03 -11.69 15.62
C LEU A 151 -6.83 -12.77 14.55
N GLU A 152 -7.69 -13.78 14.52
CA GLU A 152 -7.74 -14.81 13.48
C GLU A 152 -8.18 -14.20 12.15
N ALA A 153 -9.19 -13.33 12.20
CA ALA A 153 -9.63 -12.48 11.11
C ALA A 153 -9.82 -11.06 11.63
N GLY A 154 -9.79 -10.08 10.74
CA GLY A 154 -9.99 -8.69 11.16
C GLY A 154 -11.39 -8.43 11.69
N ILE A 155 -11.50 -7.48 12.63
CA ILE A 155 -12.80 -7.00 13.14
C ILE A 155 -13.35 -5.98 12.15
N LYS A 156 -14.57 -6.19 11.69
CA LYS A 156 -15.31 -5.23 10.87
C LYS A 156 -16.29 -4.47 11.77
N LEU A 157 -16.23 -3.15 11.71
CA LEU A 157 -17.09 -2.28 12.51
C LEU A 157 -17.90 -1.38 11.58
N ARG A 158 -19.18 -1.22 11.87
CA ARG A 158 -20.03 -0.17 11.31
C ARG A 158 -20.45 0.73 12.45
N MET A 159 -20.21 2.00 12.29
CA MET A 159 -20.43 3.01 13.32
C MET A 159 -21.32 4.11 12.78
N ALA A 160 -22.29 4.54 13.57
CA ALA A 160 -23.08 5.74 13.31
C ALA A 160 -22.79 6.74 14.41
N TYR A 161 -22.17 7.86 14.04
CA TYR A 161 -21.91 8.97 14.95
C TYR A 161 -22.97 10.04 14.73
N ALA A 162 -23.84 10.19 15.72
CA ALA A 162 -24.95 11.11 15.67
C ALA A 162 -24.54 12.53 16.08
N THR A 163 -25.25 13.53 15.59
CA THR A 163 -25.05 14.96 15.90
C THR A 163 -25.17 15.28 17.39
N ASP A 164 -25.91 14.46 18.17
CA ASP A 164 -26.01 14.59 19.63
C ASP A 164 -24.83 14.01 20.42
N GLY A 165 -23.80 13.50 19.71
CA GLY A 165 -22.58 12.93 20.29
C GLY A 165 -22.69 11.45 20.67
N LYS A 166 -23.80 10.78 20.34
CA LYS A 166 -23.97 9.35 20.54
C LYS A 166 -23.23 8.56 19.45
N LEU A 167 -22.67 7.43 19.85
CA LEU A 167 -22.03 6.49 18.95
C LEU A 167 -22.75 5.14 19.02
N SER A 168 -23.29 4.68 17.90
CA SER A 168 -23.79 3.31 17.74
C SER A 168 -22.73 2.50 16.97
N VAL A 169 -22.36 1.34 17.51
CA VAL A 169 -21.34 0.45 16.94
C VAL A 169 -21.95 -0.92 16.73
N LYS A 170 -21.88 -1.41 15.50
CA LYS A 170 -22.15 -2.80 15.13
C LYS A 170 -20.84 -3.40 14.64
N GLY A 171 -20.51 -4.58 15.14
CA GLY A 171 -19.27 -5.22 14.75
C GLY A 171 -19.40 -6.70 14.50
N GLU A 172 -18.52 -7.22 13.66
CA GLU A 172 -18.39 -8.63 13.33
C GLU A 172 -16.94 -9.04 13.62
N TYR A 173 -16.74 -10.13 14.35
CA TYR A 173 -15.42 -10.73 14.61
C TYR A 173 -15.49 -12.24 14.51
N THR A 174 -14.33 -12.85 14.24
CA THR A 174 -14.18 -14.31 14.19
C THR A 174 -13.42 -14.80 15.41
N LEU A 175 -13.92 -15.85 16.05
CA LEU A 175 -13.26 -16.54 17.16
C LEU A 175 -13.52 -18.05 17.03
N ASP A 176 -12.47 -18.86 17.08
CA ASP A 176 -12.54 -20.35 16.93
C ASP A 176 -13.26 -20.74 15.62
N GLU A 177 -12.91 -20.08 14.51
CA GLU A 177 -13.51 -20.26 13.16
C GLU A 177 -15.02 -19.92 13.05
N ALA A 178 -15.63 -19.37 14.11
CA ALA A 178 -17.04 -18.95 14.13
C ALA A 178 -17.15 -17.41 14.07
N GLU A 179 -18.12 -16.90 13.32
CA GLU A 179 -18.43 -15.48 13.22
C GLU A 179 -19.42 -15.08 14.33
N TYR A 180 -19.13 -13.96 14.98
CA TYR A 180 -19.95 -13.39 16.04
C TYR A 180 -20.23 -11.92 15.75
N ASP A 181 -21.49 -11.54 15.97
CA ASP A 181 -21.94 -10.16 15.83
C ASP A 181 -22.17 -9.53 17.21
N PHE A 182 -21.94 -8.23 17.30
CA PHE A 182 -22.30 -7.45 18.47
C PHE A 182 -22.86 -6.09 18.07
N GLU A 183 -23.71 -5.52 18.94
CA GLU A 183 -24.24 -4.18 18.78
C GLU A 183 -24.20 -3.47 20.14
N HIS A 184 -23.58 -2.27 20.15
CA HIS A 184 -23.51 -1.42 21.33
C HIS A 184 -23.74 0.04 20.97
N SER A 185 -24.34 0.78 21.92
CA SER A 185 -24.60 2.20 21.78
C SER A 185 -24.04 2.93 22.98
N PHE A 186 -23.31 4.02 22.73
CA PHE A 186 -22.68 4.85 23.74
C PHE A 186 -23.26 6.26 23.70
N ASP A 187 -23.70 6.78 24.83
CA ASP A 187 -24.26 8.13 24.93
C ASP A 187 -23.20 9.22 24.85
N LYS A 188 -21.95 8.89 25.19
CA LYS A 188 -20.81 9.82 25.18
C LYS A 188 -19.51 9.11 24.89
N LEU A 189 -18.57 9.81 24.26
CA LEU A 189 -17.18 9.43 24.07
C LEU A 189 -16.30 10.23 25.03
N PRO A 190 -15.13 9.69 25.50
CA PRO A 190 -14.55 8.40 25.12
C PRO A 190 -15.30 7.19 25.71
N ALA A 191 -15.33 6.10 24.96
CA ALA A 191 -15.98 4.84 25.35
C ALA A 191 -15.04 3.66 25.12
N VAL A 192 -15.23 2.60 25.92
CA VAL A 192 -14.43 1.37 25.84
C VAL A 192 -15.37 0.19 25.75
N LEU A 193 -15.11 -0.69 24.79
CA LEU A 193 -15.88 -1.90 24.54
C LEU A 193 -14.98 -3.12 24.71
N PRO A 194 -15.06 -3.86 25.81
CA PRO A 194 -14.40 -5.15 25.94
C PRO A 194 -15.10 -6.19 25.05
N THR A 195 -14.36 -6.83 24.18
CA THR A 195 -14.80 -7.96 23.39
C THR A 195 -13.97 -9.20 23.73
N PRO A 196 -14.43 -10.42 23.41
CA PRO A 196 -13.66 -11.63 23.65
C PRO A 196 -12.30 -11.67 22.93
N VAL A 197 -12.15 -10.90 21.86
CA VAL A 197 -10.94 -10.85 21.03
C VAL A 197 -10.04 -9.66 21.34
N GLY A 198 -10.43 -8.78 22.28
CA GLY A 198 -9.64 -7.62 22.72
C GLY A 198 -10.49 -6.41 23.07
N VAL A 199 -9.84 -5.33 23.48
CA VAL A 199 -10.50 -4.12 23.95
C VAL A 199 -10.48 -3.04 22.88
N LEU A 200 -11.66 -2.63 22.42
CA LEU A 200 -11.85 -1.52 21.50
C LEU A 200 -12.09 -0.22 22.28
N SER A 201 -11.36 0.82 21.95
CA SER A 201 -11.53 2.15 22.51
C SER A 201 -11.97 3.13 21.42
N PHE A 202 -12.95 3.95 21.71
CA PHE A 202 -13.50 4.96 20.80
C PHE A 202 -13.29 6.35 21.39
N THR A 203 -12.71 7.26 20.62
CA THR A 203 -12.47 8.64 21.04
C THR A 203 -12.95 9.62 19.97
N VAL A 204 -13.37 10.79 20.41
CA VAL A 204 -13.76 11.89 19.50
C VAL A 204 -12.50 12.57 18.97
N ASN A 205 -12.49 12.86 17.69
CA ASN A 205 -11.50 13.73 17.10
C ASN A 205 -11.99 15.20 17.19
N GLU A 206 -11.60 15.86 18.28
CA GLU A 206 -12.05 17.22 18.57
C GLU A 206 -11.70 18.23 17.47
N SER A 207 -10.61 18.01 16.75
CA SER A 207 -10.20 18.90 15.65
C SER A 207 -11.14 18.83 14.44
N ILE A 208 -11.87 17.75 14.30
CA ILE A 208 -12.84 17.56 13.21
C ILE A 208 -14.26 17.94 13.68
N VAL A 209 -14.66 17.46 14.86
CA VAL A 209 -16.03 17.66 15.38
C VAL A 209 -16.28 19.12 15.75
N ASN A 210 -15.25 19.84 16.25
CA ASN A 210 -15.32 21.27 16.61
C ASN A 210 -14.91 22.18 15.45
N ASP A 211 -14.78 21.67 14.22
CA ASP A 211 -14.45 22.51 13.07
C ASP A 211 -15.61 23.47 12.77
N THR A 212 -15.34 24.76 12.98
CA THR A 212 -16.33 25.82 12.76
C THR A 212 -16.62 26.05 11.27
N ILE A 213 -15.75 25.56 10.38
CA ILE A 213 -15.87 25.75 8.93
C ILE A 213 -16.77 24.66 8.30
N GLN A 214 -16.70 23.44 8.85
CA GLN A 214 -17.51 22.31 8.39
C GLN A 214 -18.10 21.55 9.60
N PRO A 215 -19.10 22.13 10.28
CA PRO A 215 -19.75 21.46 11.39
C PRO A 215 -20.44 20.18 10.90
N ILE A 216 -20.44 19.16 11.73
CA ILE A 216 -21.19 17.92 11.46
C ILE A 216 -22.67 18.22 11.68
N GLU A 217 -23.41 18.42 10.58
CA GLU A 217 -24.84 18.75 10.60
C GLU A 217 -25.73 17.50 10.48
N GLU A 218 -25.18 16.38 10.00
CA GLU A 218 -25.90 15.12 9.80
C GLU A 218 -25.17 13.95 10.48
N ASP A 219 -25.89 12.87 10.72
CA ASP A 219 -25.31 11.65 11.25
C ASP A 219 -24.27 11.06 10.26
N VAL A 220 -23.08 10.75 10.77
CA VAL A 220 -21.98 10.23 9.96
C VAL A 220 -21.89 8.72 10.10
N TYR A 221 -21.98 8.02 8.97
CA TYR A 221 -21.84 6.56 8.92
C TYR A 221 -20.41 6.20 8.55
N LEU A 222 -19.79 5.42 9.42
CA LEU A 222 -18.40 5.03 9.29
C LEU A 222 -18.27 3.51 9.27
N ALA A 223 -17.42 3.01 8.39
CA ALA A 223 -16.95 1.64 8.43
C ALA A 223 -15.50 1.64 8.93
N ALA A 224 -15.19 0.81 9.91
CA ALA A 224 -13.82 0.59 10.35
C ALA A 224 -13.44 -0.88 10.25
N TYR A 225 -12.16 -1.12 10.00
CA TYR A 225 -11.57 -2.44 9.97
C TYR A 225 -10.31 -2.44 10.85
N VAL A 226 -10.24 -3.40 11.76
CA VAL A 226 -9.08 -3.64 12.62
C VAL A 226 -8.49 -4.98 12.20
N GLY A 227 -7.29 -4.97 11.68
CA GLY A 227 -6.59 -6.18 11.22
C GLY A 227 -5.35 -6.49 12.04
N SER A 228 -4.77 -7.69 11.85
CA SER A 228 -3.48 -8.03 12.43
C SER A 228 -2.38 -7.12 11.87
N PRO A 229 -1.57 -6.47 12.72
CA PRO A 229 -0.43 -5.66 12.28
C PRO A 229 0.52 -6.40 11.35
N THR A 230 0.74 -7.69 11.53
CA THR A 230 1.59 -8.51 10.66
C THR A 230 1.01 -8.61 9.26
N VAL A 231 -0.29 -8.94 9.12
CA VAL A 231 -0.95 -9.04 7.82
C VAL A 231 -0.97 -7.70 7.10
N ILE A 232 -1.24 -6.62 7.83
CA ILE A 232 -1.21 -5.27 7.25
C ILE A 232 0.21 -4.88 6.82
N ALA A 233 1.23 -5.21 7.62
CA ALA A 233 2.63 -4.96 7.26
C ALA A 233 3.06 -5.75 6.01
N GLU A 234 2.58 -6.98 5.82
CA GLU A 234 2.81 -7.75 4.60
C GLU A 234 2.18 -7.07 3.37
N ASN A 235 0.94 -6.59 3.49
CA ASN A 235 0.28 -5.83 2.42
C ASN A 235 1.06 -4.55 2.07
N TYR A 236 1.60 -3.84 3.06
CA TYR A 236 2.45 -2.68 2.81
C TYR A 236 3.78 -3.07 2.15
N ALA A 237 4.40 -4.19 2.56
CA ALA A 237 5.64 -4.69 1.96
C ALA A 237 5.47 -5.06 0.49
N GLU A 238 4.35 -5.66 0.11
CA GLU A 238 4.02 -6.01 -1.28
C GLU A 238 3.78 -4.76 -2.16
N ASN A 239 3.18 -3.72 -1.60
CA ASN A 239 2.87 -2.48 -2.31
C ASN A 239 4.01 -1.45 -2.28
N LEU A 240 5.07 -1.68 -1.50
CA LEU A 240 6.26 -0.83 -1.41
C LEU A 240 7.28 -1.25 -2.47
N SER A 241 7.52 -0.38 -3.45
CA SER A 241 8.66 -0.51 -4.36
C SER A 241 9.82 0.31 -3.84
N VAL A 242 11.01 -0.31 -3.79
CA VAL A 242 12.28 0.35 -3.49
C VAL A 242 13.24 0.03 -4.62
N GLU A 243 13.60 1.04 -5.39
CA GLU A 243 14.41 0.89 -6.59
C GLU A 243 15.57 1.91 -6.60
N PRO A 244 16.72 1.60 -7.21
CA PRO A 244 17.76 2.60 -7.38
C PRO A 244 17.29 3.70 -8.35
N ALA A 245 17.53 4.96 -8.02
CA ALA A 245 17.18 6.08 -8.90
C ALA A 245 17.94 6.02 -10.25
N SER A 246 19.13 5.44 -10.27
CA SER A 246 19.85 5.07 -11.49
C SER A 246 20.87 3.95 -11.18
N LYS A 247 21.40 3.30 -12.24
CA LYS A 247 22.34 2.16 -12.11
C LYS A 247 23.64 2.47 -11.38
N THR A 248 23.97 3.74 -11.19
CA THR A 248 25.27 4.19 -10.64
C THR A 248 25.10 5.09 -9.42
N THR A 249 23.90 5.20 -8.86
CA THR A 249 23.65 6.07 -7.71
C THR A 249 23.30 5.27 -6.46
N THR A 250 23.70 5.81 -5.31
CA THR A 250 23.33 5.32 -3.97
C THR A 250 22.01 5.92 -3.48
N ILE A 251 21.19 6.45 -4.40
CA ILE A 251 19.86 7.00 -4.08
C ILE A 251 18.82 5.92 -4.33
N ALA A 252 18.09 5.56 -3.29
CA ALA A 252 16.91 4.71 -3.36
C ALA A 252 15.66 5.56 -3.58
N LEU A 253 14.84 5.18 -4.54
CA LEU A 253 13.51 5.71 -4.78
C LEU A 253 12.49 4.77 -4.15
N LEU A 254 11.81 5.25 -3.11
CA LEU A 254 10.73 4.54 -2.45
C LEU A 254 9.42 4.99 -3.10
N SER A 255 8.58 4.04 -3.48
CA SER A 255 7.25 4.32 -4.05
C SER A 255 6.21 3.43 -3.38
N LEU A 256 5.09 4.04 -2.96
CA LEU A 256 3.97 3.35 -2.31
C LEU A 256 2.65 3.77 -2.95
N GLN A 257 1.83 2.77 -3.30
CA GLN A 257 0.46 3.02 -3.73
C GLN A 257 -0.47 3.15 -2.52
N SER A 258 -1.22 4.25 -2.45
CA SER A 258 -2.15 4.52 -1.34
C SER A 258 -3.42 5.21 -1.83
N THR A 259 -4.55 4.86 -1.25
CA THR A 259 -5.83 5.56 -1.50
C THR A 259 -5.90 6.92 -0.82
N VAL A 260 -5.10 7.14 0.23
CA VAL A 260 -4.98 8.40 0.95
C VAL A 260 -3.54 8.90 0.84
N LYS A 261 -3.33 10.04 0.19
CA LYS A 261 -2.00 10.64 -0.01
C LYS A 261 -1.24 10.82 1.30
N GLN A 262 -1.90 11.39 2.31
CA GLN A 262 -1.27 11.69 3.61
C GLN A 262 -0.80 10.41 4.31
N ARG A 263 -1.58 9.33 4.25
CA ARG A 263 -1.20 8.02 4.80
C ARG A 263 0.08 7.50 4.14
N GLY A 264 0.17 7.61 2.80
CA GLY A 264 1.37 7.20 2.06
C GLY A 264 2.60 8.03 2.43
N PHE A 265 2.46 9.35 2.56
CA PHE A 265 3.56 10.23 2.98
C PHE A 265 4.00 9.93 4.42
N ASP A 266 3.06 9.81 5.35
CA ASP A 266 3.37 9.52 6.75
C ASP A 266 4.08 8.16 6.88
N PHE A 267 3.64 7.15 6.11
CA PHE A 267 4.27 5.83 6.08
C PHE A 267 5.73 5.91 5.59
N ILE A 268 5.96 6.50 4.42
CA ILE A 268 7.32 6.59 3.85
C ILE A 268 8.25 7.39 4.76
N ASN A 269 7.79 8.54 5.28
CA ASN A 269 8.58 9.36 6.18
C ASN A 269 8.93 8.62 7.47
N ARG A 270 7.98 7.86 8.03
CA ARG A 270 8.21 7.10 9.26
C ARG A 270 9.13 5.91 9.01
N LEU A 271 8.99 5.25 7.87
CA LEU A 271 9.89 4.17 7.45
C LEU A 271 11.35 4.66 7.37
N ILE A 272 11.56 5.81 6.73
CA ILE A 272 12.89 6.43 6.64
C ILE A 272 13.42 6.82 8.03
N ALA A 273 12.54 7.35 8.90
CA ALA A 273 12.94 7.72 10.26
C ALA A 273 13.40 6.51 11.07
N PHE A 274 12.65 5.41 11.04
CA PHE A 274 13.04 4.18 11.73
C PHE A 274 14.29 3.53 11.12
N TYR A 275 14.42 3.52 9.79
CA TYR A 275 15.63 3.06 9.13
C TYR A 275 16.87 3.85 9.60
N ASN A 276 16.79 5.18 9.64
CA ASN A 276 17.88 6.02 10.12
C ASN A 276 18.18 5.79 11.61
N GLN A 277 17.15 5.58 12.42
CA GLN A 277 17.29 5.27 13.84
C GLN A 277 17.99 3.93 14.03
N ASP A 278 17.51 2.86 13.41
CA ASP A 278 18.09 1.51 13.52
C ASP A 278 19.56 1.52 13.06
N THR A 279 19.88 2.24 11.96
CA THR A 279 21.26 2.39 11.46
C THR A 279 22.17 3.14 12.46
N ASN A 280 21.65 4.17 13.12
CA ASN A 280 22.42 4.91 14.12
C ASN A 280 22.64 4.08 15.40
N ASP A 281 21.61 3.34 15.82
CA ASP A 281 21.70 2.47 17.01
C ASP A 281 22.71 1.34 16.78
N GLU A 282 22.72 0.72 15.59
CA GLU A 282 23.73 -0.28 15.22
C GLU A 282 25.17 0.30 15.29
N LYS A 283 25.37 1.51 14.73
CA LYS A 283 26.69 2.19 14.77
C LYS A 283 27.15 2.49 16.19
N ASN A 284 26.24 2.95 17.03
CA ASN A 284 26.50 3.24 18.42
C ASN A 284 26.88 1.96 19.19
N GLU A 285 26.15 0.86 18.96
CA GLU A 285 26.46 -0.43 19.56
C GLU A 285 27.84 -0.96 19.15
N VAL A 286 28.16 -0.87 17.86
CA VAL A 286 29.51 -1.25 17.34
C VAL A 286 30.59 -0.39 17.96
N ALA A 287 30.38 0.92 18.09
CA ALA A 287 31.33 1.84 18.72
C ALA A 287 31.54 1.51 20.21
N GLN A 288 30.47 1.23 20.95
CA GLN A 288 30.56 0.84 22.36
C GLN A 288 31.32 -0.48 22.55
N LYS A 289 30.97 -1.52 21.78
CA LYS A 289 31.68 -2.81 21.82
C LYS A 289 33.16 -2.67 21.45
N SER A 290 33.47 -1.78 20.50
CA SER A 290 34.86 -1.51 20.11
C SER A 290 35.63 -0.80 21.22
N ALA A 291 35.01 0.15 21.90
CA ALA A 291 35.61 0.85 23.03
C ALA A 291 35.87 -0.12 24.20
N GLU A 292 34.90 -0.94 24.57
CA GLU A 292 35.01 -1.96 25.62
C GLU A 292 36.12 -2.96 25.29
N PHE A 293 36.21 -3.45 24.05
CA PHE A 293 37.28 -4.33 23.61
C PHE A 293 38.68 -3.68 23.73
N ILE A 294 38.79 -2.39 23.38
CA ILE A 294 40.05 -1.64 23.48
C ILE A 294 40.46 -1.48 24.97
N GLU A 295 39.52 -1.14 25.84
CA GLU A 295 39.76 -1.03 27.30
C GLU A 295 40.24 -2.36 27.92
N GLU A 296 39.60 -3.46 27.56
CA GLU A 296 40.01 -4.79 27.97
C GLU A 296 41.42 -5.13 27.53
N ARG A 297 41.72 -4.83 26.26
CA ARG A 297 43.08 -5.05 25.69
C ARG A 297 44.15 -4.19 26.37
N ILE A 298 43.84 -2.93 26.67
CA ILE A 298 44.75 -2.04 27.39
C ILE A 298 44.99 -2.58 28.81
N GLY A 299 43.92 -3.03 29.51
CA GLY A 299 44.04 -3.61 30.83
C GLY A 299 44.94 -4.85 30.83
N LEU A 300 44.78 -5.76 29.89
CA LEU A 300 45.62 -6.96 29.75
C LEU A 300 47.08 -6.59 29.41
N SER A 301 47.31 -5.59 28.55
CA SER A 301 48.67 -5.13 28.18
C SER A 301 49.39 -4.48 29.36
N LEU A 302 48.71 -3.73 30.22
CA LEU A 302 49.27 -3.13 31.43
C LEU A 302 49.69 -4.18 32.46
N ILE A 303 48.94 -5.27 32.59
CA ILE A 303 49.29 -6.40 33.46
C ILE A 303 50.60 -7.08 32.98
N HIS A 304 50.74 -7.26 31.66
CA HIS A 304 51.97 -7.87 31.09
C HIS A 304 53.22 -6.99 31.18
N ILE A 305 53.09 -5.66 31.33
CA ILE A 305 54.22 -4.74 31.42
C ILE A 305 54.66 -4.63 32.92
N SER A 306 53.81 -5.03 33.90
CA SER A 306 54.10 -4.94 35.30
C SER A 306 54.74 -6.21 35.91
N GLU A 307 54.88 -7.30 35.15
CA GLU A 307 55.68 -8.48 35.45
C GLU A 307 57.12 -8.37 34.82
#